data_1855718aad0edc19b737d8e0912396a6
#
_entry.id   1855718aad0edc19b737d8e0912396a6
#
_cell.length_a   1.000
_cell.length_b   1.000
_cell.length_c   1.000
_cell.angle_alpha   90.00
_cell.angle_beta   90.00
_cell.angle_gamma   90.00
#
_symmetry.space_group_name_H-M   'P 1'
#
loop_
_entity.id
_entity.type
_entity.pdbx_description
1 polymer ?
#
loop_
_entity_poly.entity_id
_entity_poly.type
_entity_poly.pdbx_seq_one_letter_code
_entity_poly.pdbx_strand_id
1 'polypeptide(L)'
;MSRPNATDSSRQARQVLAAASISYTIVLLDASIINVGLEQIGDSFNSGVSGLQWIVNAYTLTFASFLLTGGTLGDRLGARNIYLAGLAVFTLASALCGFAPDLATLACARALQGVGSAMLVPCSLSLINQAYPDPGKRAAAIGMWMGCGGIAMASGPLLGGLLIHWFGWRSIFFVNLPLGLLGIGLTWRLPRSQALRSRHFDAAGQLTAIIALGSLIAVLIEAPLLGWSSTPIVAGILICAVFGLLFVRIETRQQQPMLPLAFFRNRLFSASALVSMASALIFYGMLFSFSLYYQRELGYAPLQAGLAFLPMTVMVAAGGLWSGRLAGWFGARASMCTAFCLYAGGAAGMLLAGPGSPYWLAVLPMLAIGLASGFISPAATAPAMATVEKSRAGIAAAVLNSARQTGAALGVAIFGAMLTTLQPFQHGLHLVLGIASIVALAAALVWWFCAGPPVRMAEVQTPAKKRALR
;
A
#
# COMPACT_ATOMS: atom_id res chain seq x y z
N MET A 1 -0.95 43.90 1.32
CA MET A 1 -0.75 42.53 1.79
C MET A 1 0.72 42.34 2.13
N SER A 2 1.07 42.31 3.42
CA SER A 2 2.45 42.14 3.92
C SER A 2 2.96 40.73 3.57
N ARG A 3 4.15 40.65 3.00
CA ARG A 3 4.84 39.35 2.80
C ARG A 3 5.04 38.68 4.17
N PRO A 4 4.63 37.41 4.35
CA PRO A 4 4.88 36.72 5.61
C PRO A 4 6.38 36.65 5.88
N ASN A 5 6.78 36.87 7.14
CA ASN A 5 8.16 36.78 7.60
C ASN A 5 8.74 35.40 7.28
N ALA A 6 10.00 35.33 6.84
CA ALA A 6 10.67 34.07 6.48
C ALA A 6 10.65 33.00 7.60
N THR A 7 10.58 33.45 8.86
CA THR A 7 10.41 32.57 10.05
C THR A 7 9.04 31.94 10.14
N ASP A 8 7.96 32.67 9.76
CA ASP A 8 6.60 32.15 9.78
C ASP A 8 6.36 31.11 8.68
N SER A 9 6.94 31.34 7.48
CA SER A 9 6.85 30.38 6.37
C SER A 9 7.57 29.06 6.70
N SER A 10 8.71 29.12 7.40
CA SER A 10 9.45 27.91 7.79
C SER A 10 8.74 27.13 8.91
N ARG A 11 8.04 27.80 9.82
CA ARG A 11 7.23 27.18 10.87
C ARG A 11 6.00 26.49 10.30
N GLN A 12 5.31 27.12 9.36
CA GLN A 12 4.17 26.53 8.65
C GLN A 12 4.58 25.29 7.85
N ALA A 13 5.69 25.33 7.13
CA ALA A 13 6.19 24.19 6.38
C ALA A 13 6.47 22.98 7.30
N ARG A 14 7.09 23.21 8.48
CA ARG A 14 7.31 22.14 9.47
C ARG A 14 6.00 21.59 10.04
N GLN A 15 4.99 22.43 10.28
CA GLN A 15 3.67 21.98 10.72
C GLN A 15 2.97 21.12 9.68
N VAL A 16 3.04 21.50 8.39
CA VAL A 16 2.53 20.69 7.28
C VAL A 16 3.21 19.33 7.23
N LEU A 17 4.54 19.30 7.34
CA LEU A 17 5.28 18.05 7.33
C LEU A 17 4.92 17.15 8.51
N ALA A 18 4.80 17.72 9.71
CA ALA A 18 4.40 16.97 10.91
C ALA A 18 2.98 16.38 10.75
N ALA A 19 2.00 17.20 10.32
CA ALA A 19 0.64 16.73 10.08
C ALA A 19 0.61 15.61 9.00
N ALA A 20 1.27 15.83 7.86
CA ALA A 20 1.35 14.85 6.78
C ALA A 20 2.04 13.55 7.22
N SER A 21 3.10 13.63 8.03
CA SER A 21 3.79 12.45 8.56
C SER A 21 2.93 11.67 9.54
N ILE A 22 2.17 12.35 10.42
CA ILE A 22 1.23 11.68 11.33
C ILE A 22 0.17 10.90 10.55
N SER A 23 -0.46 11.50 9.54
CA SER A 23 -1.48 10.78 8.76
C SER A 23 -0.91 9.58 8.02
N TYR A 24 0.28 9.70 7.44
CA TYR A 24 0.91 8.59 6.74
C TYR A 24 1.33 7.48 7.70
N THR A 25 1.80 7.86 8.89
CA THR A 25 2.06 6.94 10.00
C THR A 25 0.79 6.17 10.39
N ILE A 26 -0.33 6.86 10.60
CA ILE A 26 -1.60 6.23 10.97
C ILE A 26 -2.05 5.21 9.89
N VAL A 27 -2.02 5.62 8.61
CA VAL A 27 -2.46 4.78 7.49
C VAL A 27 -1.61 3.50 7.37
N LEU A 28 -0.27 3.61 7.48
CA LEU A 28 0.61 2.45 7.34
C LEU A 28 0.67 1.60 8.62
N LEU A 29 0.57 2.23 9.78
CA LEU A 29 0.44 1.51 11.05
C LEU A 29 -0.82 0.66 11.06
N ASP A 30 -1.97 1.25 10.73
CA ASP A 30 -3.27 0.58 10.69
C ASP A 30 -3.28 -0.61 9.71
N ALA A 31 -2.65 -0.44 8.54
CA ALA A 31 -2.54 -1.52 7.54
C ALA A 31 -1.67 -2.70 8.01
N SER A 32 -0.71 -2.49 8.91
CA SER A 32 0.19 -3.53 9.40
C SER A 32 -0.25 -4.13 10.75
N ILE A 33 -0.74 -3.30 11.67
CA ILE A 33 -1.10 -3.69 13.02
C ILE A 33 -2.25 -4.70 13.07
N ILE A 34 -3.20 -4.59 12.14
CA ILE A 34 -4.39 -5.45 12.05
C ILE A 34 -4.04 -6.92 11.95
N ASN A 35 -2.92 -7.25 11.27
CA ASN A 35 -2.56 -8.65 11.00
C ASN A 35 -2.32 -9.45 12.28
N VAL A 36 -1.76 -8.85 13.31
CA VAL A 36 -1.51 -9.52 14.60
C VAL A 36 -2.81 -9.72 15.39
N GLY A 37 -3.84 -8.91 15.13
CA GLY A 37 -5.14 -9.00 15.79
C GLY A 37 -6.12 -9.98 15.15
N LEU A 38 -5.82 -10.51 13.95
CA LEU A 38 -6.77 -11.28 13.16
C LEU A 38 -7.35 -12.49 13.92
N GLU A 39 -6.50 -13.25 14.59
CA GLU A 39 -6.92 -14.46 15.29
C GLU A 39 -7.87 -14.14 16.44
N GLN A 40 -7.52 -13.17 17.31
CA GLN A 40 -8.40 -12.75 18.40
C GLN A 40 -9.72 -12.14 17.92
N ILE A 41 -9.71 -11.45 16.77
CA ILE A 41 -10.94 -10.97 16.14
C ILE A 41 -11.78 -12.17 15.66
N GLY A 42 -11.12 -13.15 15.02
CA GLY A 42 -11.76 -14.39 14.59
C GLY A 42 -12.44 -15.12 15.75
N ASP A 43 -11.73 -15.31 16.84
CA ASP A 43 -12.25 -15.94 18.06
C ASP A 43 -13.41 -15.15 18.66
N SER A 44 -13.30 -13.82 18.73
CA SER A 44 -14.34 -12.96 19.32
C SER A 44 -15.64 -12.99 18.55
N PHE A 45 -15.60 -13.22 17.24
CA PHE A 45 -16.78 -13.25 16.36
C PHE A 45 -17.11 -14.63 15.80
N ASN A 46 -16.43 -15.68 16.26
CA ASN A 46 -16.53 -17.05 15.74
C ASN A 46 -16.41 -17.09 14.20
N SER A 47 -15.43 -16.39 13.66
CA SER A 47 -15.26 -16.22 12.23
C SER A 47 -14.12 -17.05 11.66
N GLY A 48 -14.35 -17.66 10.50
CA GLY A 48 -13.32 -18.34 9.72
C GLY A 48 -12.39 -17.37 8.98
N VAL A 49 -11.50 -17.95 8.18
CA VAL A 49 -10.48 -17.19 7.40
C VAL A 49 -11.14 -16.18 6.45
N SER A 50 -12.28 -16.51 5.82
CA SER A 50 -12.95 -15.59 4.88
C SER A 50 -13.41 -14.30 5.56
N GLY A 51 -13.98 -14.37 6.78
CA GLY A 51 -14.32 -13.17 7.53
C GLY A 51 -13.11 -12.31 7.87
N LEU A 52 -11.97 -12.93 8.22
CA LEU A 52 -10.70 -12.20 8.45
C LEU A 52 -10.18 -11.54 7.17
N GLN A 53 -10.32 -12.22 6.03
CA GLN A 53 -10.02 -11.63 4.73
C GLN A 53 -10.88 -10.39 4.44
N TRP A 54 -12.19 -10.44 4.78
CA TRP A 54 -13.07 -9.29 4.62
C TRP A 54 -12.65 -8.10 5.47
N ILE A 55 -12.22 -8.30 6.71
CA ILE A 55 -11.73 -7.21 7.58
C ILE A 55 -10.53 -6.49 6.94
N VAL A 56 -9.57 -7.23 6.37
CA VAL A 56 -8.39 -6.65 5.71
C VAL A 56 -8.76 -6.06 4.36
N ASN A 57 -9.55 -6.80 3.57
CA ASN A 57 -9.87 -6.40 2.20
C ASN A 57 -10.88 -5.26 2.10
N ALA A 58 -11.81 -5.10 3.03
CA ALA A 58 -12.73 -3.97 3.06
C ALA A 58 -11.97 -2.63 3.11
N TYR A 59 -10.91 -2.55 3.91
CA TYR A 59 -10.03 -1.39 3.96
C TYR A 59 -9.20 -1.22 2.69
N THR A 60 -8.47 -2.25 2.27
CA THR A 60 -7.56 -2.16 1.12
C THR A 60 -8.29 -1.92 -0.19
N LEU A 61 -9.47 -2.53 -0.37
CA LEU A 61 -10.33 -2.36 -1.53
C LEU A 61 -10.83 -0.91 -1.66
N THR A 62 -11.40 -0.35 -0.58
CA THR A 62 -11.89 1.03 -0.61
C THR A 62 -10.74 2.02 -0.70
N PHE A 63 -9.62 1.75 -0.04
CA PHE A 63 -8.41 2.57 -0.19
C PHE A 63 -7.93 2.57 -1.65
N ALA A 64 -7.79 1.41 -2.31
CA ALA A 64 -7.39 1.29 -3.71
C ALA A 64 -8.34 2.06 -4.64
N SER A 65 -9.64 1.83 -4.46
CA SER A 65 -10.68 2.37 -5.31
C SER A 65 -10.80 3.89 -5.23
N PHE A 66 -10.77 4.45 -4.02
CA PHE A 66 -10.96 5.89 -3.83
C PHE A 66 -9.67 6.73 -3.88
N LEU A 67 -8.49 6.12 -4.06
CA LEU A 67 -7.22 6.84 -4.01
C LEU A 67 -7.12 7.95 -5.08
N LEU A 68 -7.50 7.64 -6.32
CA LEU A 68 -7.50 8.59 -7.43
C LEU A 68 -8.55 9.69 -7.20
N THR A 69 -9.70 9.32 -6.68
CA THR A 69 -10.77 10.24 -6.28
C THR A 69 -10.34 11.19 -5.18
N GLY A 70 -9.68 10.68 -4.13
CA GLY A 70 -9.15 11.49 -3.04
C GLY A 70 -8.18 12.56 -3.52
N GLY A 71 -7.29 12.21 -4.47
CA GLY A 71 -6.41 13.15 -5.13
C GLY A 71 -7.16 14.22 -5.94
N THR A 72 -8.12 13.80 -6.76
CA THR A 72 -8.94 14.71 -7.58
C THR A 72 -9.77 15.67 -6.72
N LEU A 73 -10.37 15.16 -5.64
CA LEU A 73 -11.12 16.00 -4.69
C LEU A 73 -10.19 17.00 -3.97
N GLY A 74 -8.98 16.58 -3.61
CA GLY A 74 -7.96 17.46 -3.02
C GLY A 74 -7.57 18.60 -3.95
N ASP A 75 -7.36 18.32 -5.23
CA ASP A 75 -7.08 19.34 -6.26
C ASP A 75 -8.26 20.28 -6.44
N ARG A 76 -9.50 19.78 -6.43
CA ARG A 76 -10.72 20.54 -6.73
C ARG A 76 -11.26 21.38 -5.56
N LEU A 77 -11.26 20.82 -4.35
CA LEU A 77 -11.84 21.42 -3.15
C LEU A 77 -10.79 21.98 -2.18
N GLY A 78 -9.52 21.84 -2.56
CA GLY A 78 -8.36 22.21 -1.74
C GLY A 78 -7.85 21.06 -0.88
N ALA A 79 -6.56 20.76 -1.02
CA ALA A 79 -5.92 19.62 -0.38
C ALA A 79 -6.10 19.61 1.16
N ARG A 80 -6.04 20.79 1.82
CA ARG A 80 -6.25 20.92 3.27
C ARG A 80 -7.64 20.46 3.72
N ASN A 81 -8.68 20.86 2.99
CA ASN A 81 -10.07 20.56 3.37
C ASN A 81 -10.36 19.07 3.24
N ILE A 82 -9.93 18.47 2.12
CA ILE A 82 -10.08 17.02 1.88
C ILE A 82 -9.22 16.21 2.84
N TYR A 83 -8.03 16.69 3.17
CA TYR A 83 -7.16 16.08 4.16
C TYR A 83 -7.81 16.08 5.57
N LEU A 84 -8.41 17.19 6.00
CA LEU A 84 -9.16 17.26 7.27
C LEU A 84 -10.37 16.34 7.29
N ALA A 85 -11.14 16.29 6.18
CA ALA A 85 -12.25 15.36 6.04
C ALA A 85 -11.76 13.90 6.11
N GLY A 86 -10.64 13.57 5.44
CA GLY A 86 -10.01 12.27 5.51
C GLY A 86 -9.58 11.86 6.92
N LEU A 87 -8.96 12.78 7.68
CA LEU A 87 -8.62 12.56 9.10
C LEU A 87 -9.86 12.32 9.96
N ALA A 88 -10.92 13.12 9.76
CA ALA A 88 -12.16 12.96 10.51
C ALA A 88 -12.82 11.61 10.21
N VAL A 89 -12.97 11.26 8.92
CA VAL A 89 -13.53 9.97 8.48
C VAL A 89 -12.71 8.81 9.02
N PHE A 90 -11.38 8.85 8.90
CA PHE A 90 -10.50 7.79 9.37
C PHE A 90 -10.58 7.62 10.90
N THR A 91 -10.56 8.72 11.65
CA THR A 91 -10.59 8.69 13.13
C THR A 91 -11.94 8.19 13.63
N LEU A 92 -13.05 8.67 13.06
CA LEU A 92 -14.40 8.19 13.40
C LEU A 92 -14.58 6.71 13.04
N ALA A 93 -14.13 6.30 11.86
CA ALA A 93 -14.17 4.90 11.44
C ALA A 93 -13.31 4.01 12.35
N SER A 94 -12.15 4.50 12.83
CA SER A 94 -11.34 3.79 13.83
C SER A 94 -12.09 3.60 15.14
N ALA A 95 -12.82 4.61 15.61
CA ALA A 95 -13.70 4.45 16.78
C ALA A 95 -14.79 3.41 16.55
N LEU A 96 -15.44 3.46 15.38
CA LEU A 96 -16.46 2.46 15.01
C LEU A 96 -15.88 1.04 14.95
N CYS A 97 -14.66 0.86 14.43
CA CYS A 97 -13.97 -0.44 14.48
C CYS A 97 -13.76 -0.94 15.90
N GLY A 98 -13.30 -0.05 16.80
CA GLY A 98 -13.08 -0.41 18.21
C GLY A 98 -14.35 -0.76 18.99
N PHE A 99 -15.49 -0.19 18.60
CA PHE A 99 -16.81 -0.47 19.21
C PHE A 99 -17.65 -1.48 18.42
N ALA A 100 -17.12 -2.09 17.34
CA ALA A 100 -17.90 -3.02 16.52
C ALA A 100 -18.44 -4.19 17.34
N PRO A 101 -19.78 -4.44 17.29
CA PRO A 101 -20.42 -5.55 18.00
C PRO A 101 -20.32 -6.87 17.23
N ASP A 102 -20.13 -6.82 15.91
CA ASP A 102 -20.08 -7.96 15.01
C ASP A 102 -19.12 -7.73 13.84
N LEU A 103 -18.83 -8.80 13.11
CA LEU A 103 -17.89 -8.82 11.99
C LEU A 103 -18.32 -7.90 10.83
N ALA A 104 -19.62 -7.84 10.52
CA ALA A 104 -20.14 -7.04 9.41
C ALA A 104 -19.98 -5.55 9.71
N THR A 105 -20.30 -5.12 10.92
CA THR A 105 -20.06 -3.74 11.40
C THR A 105 -18.58 -3.41 11.35
N LEU A 106 -17.70 -4.33 11.79
CA LEU A 106 -16.24 -4.12 11.70
C LEU A 106 -15.80 -3.98 10.24
N ALA A 107 -16.25 -4.83 9.33
CA ALA A 107 -15.90 -4.75 7.91
C ALA A 107 -16.40 -3.44 7.26
N CYS A 108 -17.63 -3.01 7.57
CA CYS A 108 -18.15 -1.72 7.12
C CYS A 108 -17.33 -0.52 7.64
N ALA A 109 -16.97 -0.55 8.92
CA ALA A 109 -16.11 0.48 9.52
C ALA A 109 -14.70 0.48 8.88
N ARG A 110 -14.15 -0.70 8.59
CA ARG A 110 -12.88 -0.85 7.83
C ARG A 110 -12.98 -0.26 6.42
N ALA A 111 -14.08 -0.50 5.71
CA ALA A 111 -14.32 0.13 4.42
C ALA A 111 -14.33 1.65 4.52
N LEU A 112 -14.97 2.22 5.54
CA LEU A 112 -14.98 3.66 5.78
C LEU A 112 -13.59 4.20 6.14
N GLN A 113 -12.79 3.48 6.94
CA GLN A 113 -11.39 3.80 7.20
C GLN A 113 -10.57 3.86 5.91
N GLY A 114 -10.77 2.90 4.98
CA GLY A 114 -10.09 2.88 3.69
C GLY A 114 -10.41 4.12 2.83
N VAL A 115 -11.66 4.60 2.84
CA VAL A 115 -12.05 5.88 2.19
C VAL A 115 -11.29 7.04 2.82
N GLY A 116 -11.21 7.12 4.16
CA GLY A 116 -10.41 8.13 4.86
C GLY A 116 -8.95 8.12 4.42
N SER A 117 -8.32 6.92 4.38
CA SER A 117 -6.93 6.74 3.94
C SER A 117 -6.70 7.20 2.49
N ALA A 118 -7.66 6.94 1.61
CA ALA A 118 -7.62 7.35 0.21
C ALA A 118 -7.63 8.88 0.03
N MET A 119 -8.25 9.60 0.95
CA MET A 119 -8.21 11.07 0.99
C MET A 119 -6.89 11.59 1.58
N LEU A 120 -6.35 10.91 2.60
CA LEU A 120 -5.18 11.34 3.34
C LEU A 120 -3.89 11.29 2.51
N VAL A 121 -3.61 10.16 1.86
CA VAL A 121 -2.30 9.93 1.23
C VAL A 121 -2.01 10.92 0.10
N PRO A 122 -2.86 11.11 -0.93
CA PRO A 122 -2.58 12.07 -2.00
C PRO A 122 -2.62 13.52 -1.51
N CYS A 123 -3.53 13.86 -0.58
CA CYS A 123 -3.63 15.23 -0.05
C CYS A 123 -2.43 15.58 0.84
N SER A 124 -1.88 14.64 1.62
CA SER A 124 -0.65 14.89 2.40
C SER A 124 0.54 15.24 1.51
N LEU A 125 0.71 14.52 0.41
CA LEU A 125 1.76 14.79 -0.57
C LEU A 125 1.54 16.13 -1.28
N SER A 126 0.29 16.48 -1.60
CA SER A 126 -0.07 17.78 -2.19
C SER A 126 0.27 18.92 -1.22
N LEU A 127 -0.04 18.79 0.07
CA LEU A 127 0.29 19.77 1.10
C LEU A 127 1.81 19.96 1.25
N ILE A 128 2.59 18.87 1.25
CA ILE A 128 4.07 18.95 1.28
C ILE A 128 4.59 19.68 0.04
N ASN A 129 4.07 19.36 -1.16
CA ASN A 129 4.48 20.00 -2.40
C ASN A 129 4.23 21.51 -2.40
N GLN A 130 3.10 21.96 -1.81
CA GLN A 130 2.75 23.38 -1.67
C GLN A 130 3.61 24.09 -0.60
N ALA A 131 3.92 23.40 0.50
CA ALA A 131 4.68 23.98 1.60
C ALA A 131 6.20 24.09 1.32
N TYR A 132 6.74 23.28 0.41
CA TYR A 132 8.16 23.24 0.05
C TYR A 132 8.38 23.54 -1.44
N PRO A 133 8.44 24.83 -1.86
CA PRO A 133 8.66 25.21 -3.26
C PRO A 133 10.03 24.79 -3.78
N ASP A 134 11.06 24.85 -2.92
CA ASP A 134 12.43 24.46 -3.27
C ASP A 134 12.53 22.95 -3.52
N PRO A 135 13.05 22.49 -4.67
CA PRO A 135 13.09 21.07 -5.04
C PRO A 135 13.90 20.21 -4.07
N GLY A 136 15.02 20.73 -3.55
CA GLY A 136 15.88 19.99 -2.62
C GLY A 136 15.21 19.79 -1.25
N LYS A 137 14.65 20.87 -0.69
CA LYS A 137 13.90 20.81 0.58
C LYS A 137 12.64 19.96 0.46
N ARG A 138 11.95 20.01 -0.68
CA ARG A 138 10.79 19.18 -0.97
C ARG A 138 11.14 17.70 -1.03
N ALA A 139 12.23 17.33 -1.71
CA ALA A 139 12.70 15.95 -1.75
C ALA A 139 13.04 15.42 -0.34
N ALA A 140 13.70 16.23 0.48
CA ALA A 140 14.00 15.89 1.88
C ALA A 140 12.72 15.72 2.72
N ALA A 141 11.72 16.60 2.56
CA ALA A 141 10.45 16.52 3.27
C ALA A 141 9.64 15.26 2.87
N ILE A 142 9.58 14.93 1.58
CA ILE A 142 8.95 13.70 1.09
C ILE A 142 9.71 12.47 1.61
N GLY A 143 11.03 12.50 1.63
CA GLY A 143 11.84 11.42 2.21
C GLY A 143 11.55 11.19 3.70
N MET A 144 11.41 12.26 4.48
CA MET A 144 11.04 12.19 5.89
C MET A 144 9.62 11.63 6.08
N TRP A 145 8.65 12.12 5.30
CA TRP A 145 7.27 11.62 5.28
C TRP A 145 7.20 10.12 4.98
N MET A 146 7.92 9.65 3.94
CA MET A 146 8.02 8.22 3.60
C MET A 146 8.71 7.41 4.71
N GLY A 147 9.76 7.97 5.32
CA GLY A 147 10.49 7.34 6.43
C GLY A 147 9.60 7.10 7.66
N CYS A 148 8.77 8.10 8.04
CA CYS A 148 7.79 7.94 9.11
C CYS A 148 6.81 6.81 8.83
N GLY A 149 6.30 6.71 7.61
CA GLY A 149 5.43 5.62 7.20
C GLY A 149 6.12 4.25 7.22
N GLY A 150 7.37 4.17 6.76
CA GLY A 150 8.16 2.94 6.81
C GLY A 150 8.40 2.44 8.23
N ILE A 151 8.73 3.35 9.15
CA ILE A 151 8.89 3.03 10.59
C ILE A 151 7.55 2.55 11.18
N ALA A 152 6.46 3.25 10.86
CA ALA A 152 5.12 2.88 11.32
C ALA A 152 4.72 1.46 10.85
N MET A 153 4.95 1.17 9.59
CA MET A 153 4.68 -0.15 9.02
C MET A 153 5.54 -1.25 9.69
N ALA A 154 6.81 -0.96 9.92
CA ALA A 154 7.73 -1.90 10.57
C ALA A 154 7.36 -2.14 12.04
N SER A 155 6.92 -1.11 12.76
CA SER A 155 6.55 -1.20 14.18
C SER A 155 5.15 -1.80 14.41
N GLY A 156 4.30 -1.84 13.36
CA GLY A 156 2.90 -2.27 13.48
C GLY A 156 2.70 -3.62 14.16
N PRO A 157 3.34 -4.70 13.72
CA PRO A 157 3.16 -6.01 14.36
C PRO A 157 3.60 -6.03 15.83
N LEU A 158 4.71 -5.36 16.18
CA LEU A 158 5.17 -5.28 17.56
C LEU A 158 4.23 -4.45 18.43
N LEU A 159 3.87 -3.25 17.98
CA LEU A 159 2.91 -2.39 18.69
C LEU A 159 1.54 -3.07 18.81
N GLY A 160 1.10 -3.75 17.76
CA GLY A 160 -0.13 -4.55 17.78
C GLY A 160 -0.08 -5.65 18.82
N GLY A 161 0.99 -6.43 18.84
CA GLY A 161 1.19 -7.48 19.83
C GLY A 161 1.18 -6.96 21.27
N LEU A 162 1.84 -5.82 21.53
CA LEU A 162 1.84 -5.15 22.84
C LEU A 162 0.43 -4.65 23.23
N LEU A 163 -0.23 -3.92 22.35
CA LEU A 163 -1.56 -3.37 22.60
C LEU A 163 -2.58 -4.46 22.84
N ILE A 164 -2.54 -5.54 22.05
CA ILE A 164 -3.46 -6.65 22.16
C ILE A 164 -3.22 -7.42 23.47
N HIS A 165 -1.95 -7.61 23.84
CA HIS A 165 -1.58 -8.30 25.08
C HIS A 165 -2.14 -7.61 26.32
N TRP A 166 -2.06 -6.26 26.38
CA TRP A 166 -2.48 -5.49 27.57
C TRP A 166 -3.94 -5.05 27.55
N PHE A 167 -4.50 -4.75 26.36
CA PHE A 167 -5.79 -4.06 26.23
C PHE A 167 -6.79 -4.77 25.29
N GLY A 168 -6.41 -5.96 24.74
CA GLY A 168 -7.23 -6.68 23.79
C GLY A 168 -7.21 -6.07 22.37
N TRP A 169 -7.76 -6.81 21.39
CA TRP A 169 -7.68 -6.46 19.97
C TRP A 169 -8.31 -5.12 19.59
N ARG A 170 -9.30 -4.65 20.34
CA ARG A 170 -9.96 -3.36 20.07
C ARG A 170 -9.00 -2.17 20.21
N SER A 171 -7.98 -2.30 21.01
CA SER A 171 -6.98 -1.25 21.25
C SER A 171 -6.18 -0.85 20.01
N ILE A 172 -6.00 -1.77 19.05
CA ILE A 172 -5.31 -1.46 17.78
C ILE A 172 -6.05 -0.41 16.94
N PHE A 173 -7.36 -0.27 17.12
CA PHE A 173 -8.14 0.77 16.48
C PHE A 173 -8.16 2.06 17.33
N PHE A 174 -8.25 1.93 18.64
CA PHE A 174 -8.27 3.10 19.52
C PHE A 174 -6.97 3.88 19.53
N VAL A 175 -5.82 3.26 19.25
CA VAL A 175 -4.53 3.98 19.11
C VAL A 175 -4.55 5.04 18.00
N ASN A 176 -5.40 4.88 16.99
CA ASN A 176 -5.56 5.83 15.91
C ASN A 176 -6.28 7.13 16.35
N LEU A 177 -7.08 7.10 17.42
CA LEU A 177 -7.87 8.25 17.86
C LEU A 177 -6.99 9.42 18.32
N PRO A 178 -6.07 9.25 19.29
CA PRO A 178 -5.21 10.35 19.71
C PRO A 178 -4.33 10.87 18.58
N LEU A 179 -3.83 9.98 17.70
CA LEU A 179 -3.03 10.40 16.56
C LEU A 179 -3.85 11.16 15.53
N GLY A 180 -5.08 10.70 15.24
CA GLY A 180 -5.99 11.38 14.33
C GLY A 180 -6.41 12.75 14.84
N LEU A 181 -6.75 12.88 16.13
CA LEU A 181 -7.10 14.15 16.77
C LEU A 181 -5.91 15.13 16.75
N LEU A 182 -4.69 14.63 17.00
CA LEU A 182 -3.47 15.45 16.88
C LEU A 182 -3.28 15.94 15.44
N GLY A 183 -3.46 15.05 14.44
CA GLY A 183 -3.40 15.40 13.03
C GLY A 183 -4.42 16.48 12.65
N ILE A 184 -5.67 16.36 13.12
CA ILE A 184 -6.73 17.36 12.92
C ILE A 184 -6.31 18.69 13.55
N GLY A 185 -5.85 18.69 14.81
CA GLY A 185 -5.44 19.90 15.53
C GLY A 185 -4.29 20.65 14.83
N LEU A 186 -3.29 19.92 14.34
CA LEU A 186 -2.19 20.52 13.59
C LEU A 186 -2.66 21.10 12.24
N THR A 187 -3.54 20.38 11.54
CA THR A 187 -4.02 20.78 10.22
C THR A 187 -5.02 21.93 10.27
N TRP A 188 -5.83 22.00 11.33
CA TRP A 188 -6.82 23.07 11.51
C TRP A 188 -6.20 24.48 11.50
N ARG A 189 -4.96 24.59 11.94
CA ARG A 189 -4.20 25.86 12.01
C ARG A 189 -3.49 26.22 10.68
N LEU A 190 -3.51 25.32 9.68
CA LEU A 190 -2.88 25.59 8.40
C LEU A 190 -3.73 26.52 7.53
N PRO A 191 -3.13 27.34 6.65
CA PRO A 191 -3.87 28.15 5.69
C PRO A 191 -4.64 27.28 4.71
N ARG A 192 -5.75 27.83 4.18
CA ARG A 192 -6.54 27.12 3.16
C ARG A 192 -5.73 26.96 1.88
N SER A 193 -5.72 25.75 1.34
CA SER A 193 -5.09 25.45 0.03
C SER A 193 -5.91 26.06 -1.11
N GLN A 194 -5.25 26.57 -2.14
CA GLN A 194 -5.94 27.02 -3.34
C GLN A 194 -6.53 25.81 -4.08
N ALA A 195 -7.79 25.93 -4.46
CA ALA A 195 -8.51 24.94 -5.25
C ALA A 195 -8.22 25.14 -6.74
N LEU A 196 -7.87 24.08 -7.44
CA LEU A 196 -7.74 24.06 -8.90
C LEU A 196 -9.07 23.58 -9.51
N ARG A 197 -9.95 24.51 -9.89
CA ARG A 197 -11.33 24.22 -10.34
C ARG A 197 -11.46 23.41 -11.66
N SER A 198 -10.36 22.98 -12.30
CA SER A 198 -10.38 22.49 -13.68
C SER A 198 -10.53 20.97 -13.85
N ARG A 199 -10.58 20.16 -12.78
CA ARG A 199 -10.69 18.70 -12.92
C ARG A 199 -12.13 18.21 -12.76
N HIS A 200 -12.60 17.41 -13.72
CA HIS A 200 -13.89 16.71 -13.65
C HIS A 200 -13.78 15.47 -12.75
N PHE A 201 -14.83 15.21 -11.98
CA PHE A 201 -14.98 14.00 -11.19
C PHE A 201 -15.64 12.91 -12.06
N ASP A 202 -14.92 11.81 -12.24
CA ASP A 202 -15.41 10.66 -13.00
C ASP A 202 -16.18 9.69 -12.09
N ALA A 203 -17.44 10.00 -11.84
CA ALA A 203 -18.31 9.15 -11.03
C ALA A 203 -18.58 7.78 -11.68
N ALA A 204 -18.70 7.74 -13.02
CA ALA A 204 -19.00 6.51 -13.74
C ALA A 204 -17.81 5.54 -13.76
N GLY A 205 -16.60 6.05 -14.05
CA GLY A 205 -15.36 5.29 -13.93
C GLY A 205 -15.13 4.79 -12.50
N GLN A 206 -15.36 5.66 -11.51
CA GLN A 206 -15.23 5.32 -10.09
C GLN A 206 -16.16 4.17 -9.68
N LEU A 207 -17.45 4.27 -10.02
CA LEU A 207 -18.45 3.27 -9.64
C LEU A 207 -18.17 1.91 -10.31
N THR A 208 -17.83 1.93 -11.60
CA THR A 208 -17.52 0.71 -12.34
C THR A 208 -16.24 0.04 -11.83
N ALA A 209 -15.22 0.79 -11.46
CA ALA A 209 -14.00 0.26 -10.84
C ALA A 209 -14.28 -0.39 -9.48
N ILE A 210 -15.08 0.25 -8.61
CA ILE A 210 -15.47 -0.29 -7.30
C ILE A 210 -16.22 -1.60 -7.46
N ILE A 211 -17.21 -1.65 -8.35
CA ILE A 211 -18.03 -2.86 -8.55
C ILE A 211 -17.16 -3.98 -9.14
N ALA A 212 -16.33 -3.69 -10.14
CA ALA A 212 -15.47 -4.69 -10.76
C ALA A 212 -14.45 -5.28 -9.76
N LEU A 213 -13.74 -4.43 -9.04
CA LEU A 213 -12.72 -4.87 -8.09
C LEU A 213 -13.37 -5.52 -6.85
N GLY A 214 -14.49 -4.95 -6.37
CA GLY A 214 -15.23 -5.50 -5.24
C GLY A 214 -15.80 -6.88 -5.51
N SER A 215 -16.41 -7.10 -6.69
CA SER A 215 -16.91 -8.42 -7.08
C SER A 215 -15.78 -9.43 -7.29
N LEU A 216 -14.63 -9.00 -7.84
CA LEU A 216 -13.45 -9.87 -7.96
C LEU A 216 -12.96 -10.36 -6.59
N ILE A 217 -12.81 -9.45 -5.64
CA ILE A 217 -12.36 -9.78 -4.28
C ILE A 217 -13.40 -10.67 -3.58
N ALA A 218 -14.70 -10.35 -3.70
CA ALA A 218 -15.77 -11.16 -3.14
C ALA A 218 -15.76 -12.60 -3.68
N VAL A 219 -15.61 -12.76 -5.00
CA VAL A 219 -15.48 -14.07 -5.64
C VAL A 219 -14.29 -14.85 -5.07
N LEU A 220 -13.11 -14.21 -4.98
CA LEU A 220 -11.92 -14.88 -4.48
C LEU A 220 -12.02 -15.30 -3.00
N ILE A 221 -12.74 -14.54 -2.17
CA ILE A 221 -12.94 -14.85 -0.75
C ILE A 221 -13.99 -15.93 -0.55
N GLU A 222 -15.10 -15.87 -1.28
CA GLU A 222 -16.27 -16.72 -1.05
C GLU A 222 -16.29 -18.01 -1.89
N ALA A 223 -15.59 -18.04 -3.03
CA ALA A 223 -15.59 -19.23 -3.89
C ALA A 223 -15.08 -20.52 -3.20
N PRO A 224 -14.07 -20.47 -2.30
CA PRO A 224 -13.65 -21.64 -1.53
C PRO A 224 -14.74 -22.24 -0.63
N LEU A 225 -15.65 -21.41 -0.14
CA LEU A 225 -16.74 -21.84 0.76
C LEU A 225 -18.00 -22.24 0.01
N LEU A 226 -18.39 -21.45 -1.00
CA LEU A 226 -19.65 -21.63 -1.74
C LEU A 226 -19.49 -22.57 -2.96
N GLY A 227 -18.25 -22.82 -3.39
CA GLY A 227 -17.96 -23.56 -4.62
C GLY A 227 -17.92 -22.66 -5.87
N TRP A 228 -16.96 -22.90 -6.75
CA TRP A 228 -16.71 -22.11 -7.95
C TRP A 228 -17.87 -22.11 -8.96
N SER A 229 -18.71 -23.13 -8.98
CA SER A 229 -19.86 -23.27 -9.86
C SER A 229 -21.18 -22.79 -9.23
N SER A 230 -21.17 -22.30 -8.00
CA SER A 230 -22.38 -21.80 -7.33
C SER A 230 -22.90 -20.53 -8.00
N THR A 231 -24.23 -20.36 -8.01
CA THR A 231 -24.89 -19.20 -8.62
C THR A 231 -24.33 -17.84 -8.17
N PRO A 232 -24.10 -17.57 -6.87
CA PRO A 232 -23.55 -16.30 -6.44
C PRO A 232 -22.12 -16.05 -6.95
N ILE A 233 -21.30 -17.10 -7.03
CA ILE A 233 -19.91 -16.97 -7.54
C ILE A 233 -19.90 -16.72 -9.05
N VAL A 234 -20.70 -17.47 -9.81
CA VAL A 234 -20.84 -17.24 -11.25
C VAL A 234 -21.40 -15.83 -11.54
N ALA A 235 -22.42 -15.41 -10.79
CA ALA A 235 -22.93 -14.03 -10.90
C ALA A 235 -21.86 -12.98 -10.56
N GLY A 236 -21.05 -13.21 -9.53
CA GLY A 236 -19.93 -12.33 -9.15
C GLY A 236 -18.88 -12.23 -10.26
N ILE A 237 -18.53 -13.36 -10.90
CA ILE A 237 -17.60 -13.38 -12.05
C ILE A 237 -18.17 -12.57 -13.23
N LEU A 238 -19.46 -12.75 -13.53
CA LEU A 238 -20.11 -11.99 -14.61
C LEU A 238 -20.17 -10.49 -14.31
N ILE A 239 -20.52 -10.12 -13.07
CA ILE A 239 -20.51 -8.72 -12.63
C ILE A 239 -19.09 -8.13 -12.77
N CYS A 240 -18.07 -8.85 -12.30
CA CYS A 240 -16.66 -8.42 -12.45
C CYS A 240 -16.31 -8.17 -13.93
N ALA A 241 -16.64 -9.12 -14.80
CA ALA A 241 -16.32 -9.03 -16.23
C ALA A 241 -17.07 -7.85 -16.89
N VAL A 242 -18.38 -7.74 -16.66
CA VAL A 242 -19.21 -6.68 -17.25
C VAL A 242 -18.75 -5.30 -16.79
N PHE A 243 -18.59 -5.10 -15.48
CA PHE A 243 -18.18 -3.80 -14.94
C PHE A 243 -16.72 -3.48 -15.23
N GLY A 244 -15.83 -4.48 -15.33
CA GLY A 244 -14.45 -4.31 -15.79
C GLY A 244 -14.38 -3.84 -17.24
N LEU A 245 -15.14 -4.45 -18.14
CA LEU A 245 -15.26 -4.01 -19.54
C LEU A 245 -15.87 -2.62 -19.65
N LEU A 246 -16.91 -2.34 -18.86
CA LEU A 246 -17.55 -1.04 -18.82
C LEU A 246 -16.60 0.06 -18.32
N PHE A 247 -15.80 -0.24 -17.28
CA PHE A 247 -14.75 0.64 -16.79
C PHE A 247 -13.76 1.01 -17.90
N VAL A 248 -13.19 0.01 -18.58
CA VAL A 248 -12.24 0.25 -19.68
C VAL A 248 -12.90 1.07 -20.80
N ARG A 249 -14.18 0.78 -21.14
CA ARG A 249 -14.90 1.52 -22.18
C ARG A 249 -15.15 2.99 -21.78
N ILE A 250 -15.47 3.27 -20.51
CA ILE A 250 -15.65 4.62 -19.99
C ILE A 250 -14.32 5.37 -20.04
N GLU A 251 -13.25 4.81 -19.47
CA GLU A 251 -11.92 5.41 -19.40
C GLU A 251 -11.32 5.71 -20.78
N THR A 252 -11.63 4.87 -21.79
CA THR A 252 -11.16 5.09 -23.17
C THR A 252 -11.92 6.21 -23.90
N ARG A 253 -13.14 6.53 -23.48
CA ARG A 253 -13.99 7.52 -24.14
C ARG A 253 -14.00 8.89 -23.47
N GLN A 254 -13.58 8.96 -22.21
CA GLN A 254 -13.56 10.22 -21.48
C GLN A 254 -12.39 11.12 -21.90
N GLN A 255 -12.68 12.44 -21.99
CA GLN A 255 -11.65 13.45 -22.27
C GLN A 255 -10.66 13.63 -21.10
N GLN A 256 -11.14 13.45 -19.87
CA GLN A 256 -10.34 13.52 -18.65
C GLN A 256 -10.58 12.26 -17.79
N PRO A 257 -10.01 11.11 -18.21
CA PRO A 257 -10.20 9.86 -17.50
C PRO A 257 -9.58 9.90 -16.11
N MET A 258 -10.18 9.17 -15.16
CA MET A 258 -9.63 8.98 -13.82
C MET A 258 -8.31 8.19 -13.90
N LEU A 259 -8.28 7.14 -14.72
CA LEU A 259 -7.10 6.32 -15.01
C LEU A 259 -6.64 6.55 -16.47
N PRO A 260 -5.66 7.44 -16.72
CA PRO A 260 -5.18 7.67 -18.08
C PRO A 260 -4.52 6.43 -18.67
N LEU A 261 -5.27 5.63 -19.43
CA LEU A 261 -4.77 4.39 -20.05
C LEU A 261 -3.56 4.63 -20.96
N ALA A 262 -3.35 5.86 -21.42
CA ALA A 262 -2.18 6.27 -22.17
C ALA A 262 -0.86 6.05 -21.41
N PHE A 263 -0.84 6.08 -20.07
CA PHE A 263 0.35 5.78 -19.27
C PHE A 263 0.84 4.35 -19.52
N PHE A 264 -0.08 3.42 -19.70
CA PHE A 264 0.23 2.01 -19.91
C PHE A 264 0.76 1.69 -21.33
N ARG A 265 0.75 2.66 -22.25
CA ARG A 265 1.44 2.52 -23.54
C ARG A 265 2.96 2.57 -23.37
N ASN A 266 3.45 3.18 -22.30
CA ASN A 266 4.85 3.15 -21.95
C ASN A 266 5.19 1.84 -21.21
N ARG A 267 6.06 1.03 -21.81
CA ARG A 267 6.46 -0.29 -21.27
C ARG A 267 7.03 -0.20 -19.85
N LEU A 268 7.83 0.84 -19.57
CA LEU A 268 8.46 1.01 -18.26
C LEU A 268 7.44 1.39 -17.19
N PHE A 269 6.46 2.24 -17.51
CA PHE A 269 5.37 2.58 -16.60
C PHE A 269 4.50 1.35 -16.29
N SER A 270 4.12 0.58 -17.32
CA SER A 270 3.34 -0.65 -17.17
C SER A 270 4.07 -1.69 -16.33
N ALA A 271 5.36 -1.90 -16.61
CA ALA A 271 6.20 -2.79 -15.81
C ALA A 271 6.28 -2.33 -14.35
N SER A 272 6.48 -1.02 -14.11
CA SER A 272 6.53 -0.45 -12.76
C SER A 272 5.22 -0.66 -11.99
N ALA A 273 4.08 -0.48 -12.64
CA ALA A 273 2.77 -0.72 -12.04
C ALA A 273 2.59 -2.23 -11.71
N LEU A 274 2.92 -3.11 -12.66
CA LEU A 274 2.78 -4.55 -12.50
C LEU A 274 3.70 -5.11 -11.40
N VAL A 275 4.99 -4.73 -11.39
CA VAL A 275 5.93 -5.21 -10.36
C VAL A 275 5.60 -4.64 -8.98
N SER A 276 5.07 -3.41 -8.90
CA SER A 276 4.58 -2.84 -7.64
C SER A 276 3.35 -3.59 -7.12
N MET A 277 2.43 -3.95 -8.02
CA MET A 277 1.25 -4.77 -7.71
C MET A 277 1.66 -6.18 -7.25
N ALA A 278 2.57 -6.84 -7.99
CA ALA A 278 3.07 -8.17 -7.64
C ALA A 278 3.79 -8.19 -6.29
N SER A 279 4.65 -7.20 -6.02
CA SER A 279 5.34 -7.09 -4.73
C SER A 279 4.35 -6.91 -3.57
N ALA A 280 3.33 -6.08 -3.73
CA ALA A 280 2.31 -5.86 -2.71
C ALA A 280 1.43 -7.12 -2.52
N LEU A 281 1.07 -7.82 -3.60
CA LEU A 281 0.34 -9.09 -3.55
C LEU A 281 1.11 -10.11 -2.70
N ILE A 282 2.39 -10.30 -2.98
CA ILE A 282 3.22 -11.23 -2.23
C ILE A 282 3.33 -10.79 -0.76
N PHE A 283 3.69 -9.52 -0.51
CA PHE A 283 3.96 -9.02 0.83
C PHE A 283 2.74 -9.11 1.75
N TYR A 284 1.62 -8.51 1.36
CA TYR A 284 0.43 -8.47 2.21
C TYR A 284 -0.26 -9.83 2.30
N GLY A 285 -0.23 -10.63 1.23
CA GLY A 285 -0.70 -12.00 1.27
C GLY A 285 0.12 -12.89 2.21
N MET A 286 1.46 -12.78 2.18
CA MET A 286 2.34 -13.49 3.13
C MET A 286 2.19 -12.98 4.56
N LEU A 287 2.05 -11.66 4.76
CA LEU A 287 1.82 -11.08 6.07
C LEU A 287 0.53 -11.65 6.71
N PHE A 288 -0.54 -11.76 5.94
CA PHE A 288 -1.79 -12.39 6.34
C PHE A 288 -1.59 -13.89 6.65
N SER A 289 -0.94 -14.62 5.74
CA SER A 289 -0.72 -16.07 5.88
C SER A 289 0.16 -16.40 7.08
N PHE A 290 1.24 -15.67 7.29
CA PHE A 290 2.14 -15.86 8.43
C PHE A 290 1.48 -15.49 9.76
N SER A 291 0.58 -14.49 9.76
CA SER A 291 -0.19 -14.17 10.97
C SER A 291 -1.02 -15.36 11.44
N LEU A 292 -1.73 -16.00 10.52
CA LEU A 292 -2.51 -17.22 10.82
C LEU A 292 -1.58 -18.40 11.18
N TYR A 293 -0.47 -18.56 10.47
CA TYR A 293 0.51 -19.62 10.76
C TYR A 293 1.06 -19.50 12.17
N TYR A 294 1.56 -18.34 12.58
CA TYR A 294 2.14 -18.16 13.91
C TYR A 294 1.10 -18.33 15.02
N GLN A 295 -0.12 -17.86 14.83
CA GLN A 295 -1.12 -17.87 15.89
C GLN A 295 -1.94 -19.16 15.91
N ARG A 296 -2.40 -19.70 14.77
CA ARG A 296 -3.22 -20.94 14.71
C ARG A 296 -2.38 -22.19 14.75
N GLU A 297 -1.32 -22.27 13.95
CA GLU A 297 -0.53 -23.50 13.82
C GLU A 297 0.54 -23.62 14.91
N LEU A 298 1.20 -22.54 15.26
CA LEU A 298 2.25 -22.53 16.28
C LEU A 298 1.75 -22.11 17.67
N GLY A 299 0.50 -21.66 17.80
CA GLY A 299 -0.09 -21.24 19.07
C GLY A 299 0.56 -20.02 19.71
N TYR A 300 1.21 -19.16 18.91
CA TYR A 300 1.86 -17.96 19.44
C TYR A 300 0.83 -16.97 19.96
N ALA A 301 1.07 -16.43 21.15
CA ALA A 301 0.37 -15.26 21.63
C ALA A 301 0.59 -14.04 20.69
N PRO A 302 -0.31 -13.06 20.64
CA PRO A 302 -0.17 -11.90 19.75
C PRO A 302 1.17 -11.16 19.87
N LEU A 303 1.71 -11.02 21.08
CA LEU A 303 3.03 -10.41 21.28
C LEU A 303 4.16 -11.26 20.68
N GLN A 304 4.10 -12.58 20.83
CA GLN A 304 5.08 -13.48 20.23
C GLN A 304 5.02 -13.46 18.71
N ALA A 305 3.82 -13.45 18.14
CA ALA A 305 3.60 -13.28 16.71
C ALA A 305 4.14 -11.94 16.21
N GLY A 306 3.88 -10.84 16.94
CA GLY A 306 4.43 -9.53 16.64
C GLY A 306 5.95 -9.48 16.63
N LEU A 307 6.59 -10.13 17.60
CA LEU A 307 8.06 -10.28 17.67
C LEU A 307 8.59 -11.14 16.52
N ALA A 308 7.86 -12.20 16.15
CA ALA A 308 8.23 -13.07 15.03
C ALA A 308 8.23 -12.34 13.67
N PHE A 309 7.50 -11.25 13.51
CA PHE A 309 7.54 -10.43 12.31
C PHE A 309 8.70 -9.44 12.24
N LEU A 310 9.41 -9.17 13.34
CA LEU A 310 10.46 -8.15 13.39
C LEU A 310 11.54 -8.29 12.32
N PRO A 311 12.11 -9.50 12.05
CA PRO A 311 13.13 -9.63 11.02
C PRO A 311 12.64 -9.12 9.66
N MET A 312 11.41 -9.46 9.26
CA MET A 312 10.82 -9.05 8.02
C MET A 312 10.55 -7.54 7.99
N THR A 313 9.89 -7.01 9.03
CA THR A 313 9.43 -5.61 9.03
C THR A 313 10.56 -4.59 9.17
N VAL A 314 11.60 -4.90 9.96
CA VAL A 314 12.81 -4.07 10.05
C VAL A 314 13.52 -3.99 8.70
N MET A 315 13.59 -5.13 7.98
CA MET A 315 14.22 -5.15 6.66
C MET A 315 13.39 -4.45 5.58
N VAL A 316 12.05 -4.36 5.72
CA VAL A 316 11.23 -3.48 4.85
C VAL A 316 11.68 -2.02 4.98
N ALA A 317 11.87 -1.53 6.20
CA ALA A 317 12.35 -0.16 6.43
C ALA A 317 13.77 0.04 5.88
N ALA A 318 14.67 -0.90 6.14
CA ALA A 318 16.05 -0.87 5.63
C ALA A 318 16.10 -0.90 4.09
N GLY A 319 15.33 -1.77 3.45
CA GLY A 319 15.24 -1.87 1.99
C GLY A 319 14.77 -0.58 1.34
N GLY A 320 13.77 0.08 1.94
CA GLY A 320 13.28 1.37 1.49
C GLY A 320 14.36 2.47 1.56
N LEU A 321 15.08 2.54 2.68
CA LEU A 321 16.15 3.52 2.89
C LEU A 321 17.35 3.32 1.96
N TRP A 322 17.71 2.08 1.67
CA TRP A 322 18.88 1.75 0.83
C TRP A 322 18.57 1.66 -0.65
N SER A 323 17.30 1.68 -1.05
CA SER A 323 16.87 1.46 -2.44
C SER A 323 17.56 2.37 -3.44
N GLY A 324 17.66 3.67 -3.16
CA GLY A 324 18.33 4.63 -4.03
C GLY A 324 19.84 4.39 -4.18
N ARG A 325 20.52 4.01 -3.09
CA ARG A 325 21.96 3.70 -3.11
C ARG A 325 22.26 2.42 -3.87
N LEU A 326 21.49 1.37 -3.61
CA LEU A 326 21.65 0.08 -4.29
C LEU A 326 21.37 0.19 -5.79
N ALA A 327 20.30 0.91 -6.17
CA ALA A 327 20.00 1.19 -7.57
C ALA A 327 21.11 2.03 -8.25
N GLY A 328 21.76 2.94 -7.51
CA GLY A 328 22.91 3.72 -8.00
C GLY A 328 24.17 2.88 -8.22
N TRP A 329 24.45 1.91 -7.34
CA TRP A 329 25.66 1.07 -7.43
C TRP A 329 25.54 -0.04 -8.47
N PHE A 330 24.42 -0.76 -8.50
CA PHE A 330 24.24 -1.95 -9.34
C PHE A 330 23.39 -1.69 -10.58
N GLY A 331 22.82 -0.48 -10.70
CA GLY A 331 21.88 -0.14 -11.76
C GLY A 331 20.44 -0.61 -11.44
N ALA A 332 19.46 0.14 -11.90
CA ALA A 332 18.05 -0.10 -11.59
C ALA A 332 17.55 -1.47 -12.06
N ARG A 333 18.04 -1.96 -13.23
CA ARG A 333 17.62 -3.26 -13.79
C ARG A 333 18.10 -4.43 -12.93
N ALA A 334 19.41 -4.49 -12.65
CA ALA A 334 19.99 -5.59 -11.88
C ALA A 334 19.47 -5.61 -10.44
N SER A 335 19.44 -4.44 -9.77
CA SER A 335 18.98 -4.33 -8.39
C SER A 335 17.53 -4.81 -8.20
N MET A 336 16.63 -4.46 -9.14
CA MET A 336 15.24 -4.91 -9.09
C MET A 336 15.10 -6.42 -9.31
N CYS A 337 15.83 -6.97 -10.29
CA CYS A 337 15.83 -8.43 -10.52
C CYS A 337 16.39 -9.18 -9.30
N THR A 338 17.49 -8.69 -8.71
CA THR A 338 18.06 -9.26 -7.48
C THR A 338 17.05 -9.21 -6.32
N ALA A 339 16.32 -8.08 -6.17
CA ALA A 339 15.28 -7.97 -5.14
C ALA A 339 14.17 -9.01 -5.34
N PHE A 340 13.69 -9.23 -6.55
CA PHE A 340 12.69 -10.26 -6.81
C PHE A 340 13.24 -11.68 -6.67
N CYS A 341 14.50 -11.94 -7.02
CA CYS A 341 15.15 -13.22 -6.74
C CYS A 341 15.30 -13.47 -5.23
N LEU A 342 15.65 -12.44 -4.45
CA LEU A 342 15.67 -12.50 -2.98
C LEU A 342 14.27 -12.78 -2.43
N TYR A 343 13.24 -12.16 -3.03
CA TYR A 343 11.86 -12.40 -2.64
C TYR A 343 11.45 -13.87 -2.87
N ALA A 344 11.73 -14.38 -4.06
CA ALA A 344 11.47 -15.78 -4.42
C ALA A 344 12.24 -16.76 -3.53
N GLY A 345 13.54 -16.50 -3.32
CA GLY A 345 14.39 -17.31 -2.45
C GLY A 345 13.93 -17.25 -0.99
N GLY A 346 13.50 -16.09 -0.50
CA GLY A 346 12.93 -15.95 0.85
C GLY A 346 11.62 -16.72 0.99
N ALA A 347 10.69 -16.59 0.01
CA ALA A 347 9.45 -17.37 0.02
C ALA A 347 9.72 -18.89 -0.02
N ALA A 348 10.61 -19.34 -0.91
CA ALA A 348 11.01 -20.75 -0.97
C ALA A 348 11.73 -21.21 0.30
N GLY A 349 12.57 -20.37 0.90
CA GLY A 349 13.27 -20.66 2.15
C GLY A 349 12.33 -20.89 3.33
N MET A 350 11.17 -20.23 3.36
CA MET A 350 10.14 -20.47 4.37
C MET A 350 9.55 -21.88 4.32
N LEU A 351 9.67 -22.61 3.21
CA LEU A 351 9.27 -24.04 3.13
C LEU A 351 10.09 -24.93 4.09
N LEU A 352 11.27 -24.50 4.50
CA LEU A 352 12.12 -25.21 5.46
C LEU A 352 11.71 -24.96 6.92
N ALA A 353 10.89 -23.96 7.17
CA ALA A 353 10.43 -23.56 8.50
C ALA A 353 9.04 -24.16 8.78
N GLY A 354 9.00 -25.44 9.15
CA GLY A 354 7.76 -26.15 9.52
C GLY A 354 7.49 -26.12 11.04
N PRO A 355 6.34 -26.65 11.51
CA PRO A 355 6.06 -26.86 12.92
C PRO A 355 7.14 -27.74 13.55
N GLY A 356 7.63 -27.30 14.72
CA GLY A 356 8.72 -27.98 15.41
C GLY A 356 10.13 -27.63 14.95
N SER A 357 10.26 -26.89 13.84
CA SER A 357 11.57 -26.37 13.44
C SER A 357 11.96 -25.13 14.28
N PRO A 358 13.25 -24.94 14.56
CA PRO A 358 13.69 -23.78 15.33
C PRO A 358 13.45 -22.48 14.54
N TYR A 359 12.97 -21.45 15.23
CA TYR A 359 12.59 -20.15 14.64
C TYR A 359 13.68 -19.52 13.78
N TRP A 360 14.96 -19.74 14.09
CA TRP A 360 16.06 -19.16 13.31
C TRP A 360 16.07 -19.57 11.83
N LEU A 361 15.45 -20.71 11.46
CA LEU A 361 15.29 -21.12 10.06
C LEU A 361 14.35 -20.16 9.28
N ALA A 362 13.39 -19.54 9.94
CA ALA A 362 12.51 -18.55 9.36
C ALA A 362 13.17 -17.16 9.25
N VAL A 363 14.17 -16.86 10.10
CA VAL A 363 14.76 -15.51 10.20
C VAL A 363 15.38 -15.07 8.88
N LEU A 364 16.27 -15.88 8.29
CA LEU A 364 16.97 -15.52 7.05
C LEU A 364 16.00 -15.34 5.86
N PRO A 365 15.04 -16.25 5.61
CA PRO A 365 13.96 -16.03 4.65
C PRO A 365 13.17 -14.73 4.89
N MET A 366 12.79 -14.43 6.12
CA MET A 366 12.04 -13.22 6.46
C MET A 366 12.85 -11.94 6.22
N LEU A 367 14.15 -11.95 6.51
CA LEU A 367 15.06 -10.83 6.18
C LEU A 367 15.08 -10.60 4.66
N ALA A 368 15.17 -11.65 3.86
CA ALA A 368 15.17 -11.55 2.39
C ALA A 368 13.86 -11.00 1.85
N ILE A 369 12.70 -11.50 2.33
CA ILE A 369 11.38 -11.02 1.97
C ILE A 369 11.22 -9.54 2.31
N GLY A 370 11.59 -9.15 3.53
CA GLY A 370 11.47 -7.78 4.00
C GLY A 370 12.33 -6.82 3.19
N LEU A 371 13.61 -7.14 2.97
CA LEU A 371 14.54 -6.33 2.19
C LEU A 371 14.03 -6.12 0.76
N ALA A 372 13.60 -7.20 0.12
CA ALA A 372 13.07 -7.16 -1.24
C ALA A 372 11.83 -6.27 -1.34
N SER A 373 10.83 -6.49 -0.47
CA SER A 373 9.59 -5.71 -0.46
C SER A 373 9.85 -4.21 -0.26
N GLY A 374 10.69 -3.87 0.72
CA GLY A 374 11.07 -2.49 1.01
C GLY A 374 11.79 -1.82 -0.14
N PHE A 375 12.69 -2.55 -0.84
CA PHE A 375 13.44 -2.05 -1.98
C PHE A 375 12.55 -1.81 -3.21
N ILE A 376 11.68 -2.75 -3.57
CA ILE A 376 10.92 -2.74 -4.83
C ILE A 376 10.02 -1.51 -4.96
N SER A 377 9.34 -1.10 -3.89
CA SER A 377 8.37 -0.01 -3.94
C SER A 377 8.95 1.32 -4.43
N PRO A 378 10.01 1.89 -3.84
CA PRO A 378 10.62 3.12 -4.34
C PRO A 378 11.38 2.90 -5.66
N ALA A 379 12.02 1.74 -5.84
CA ALA A 379 12.78 1.41 -7.06
C ALA A 379 11.90 1.27 -8.31
N ALA A 380 10.63 0.87 -8.17
CA ALA A 380 9.66 0.84 -9.25
C ALA A 380 9.05 2.23 -9.51
N THR A 381 8.85 3.03 -8.45
CA THR A 381 8.18 4.33 -8.56
C THR A 381 9.04 5.35 -9.31
N ALA A 382 10.33 5.45 -9.01
CA ALA A 382 11.21 6.46 -9.60
C ALA A 382 11.32 6.38 -11.13
N PRO A 383 11.55 5.21 -11.77
CA PRO A 383 11.56 5.09 -13.23
C PRO A 383 10.21 5.40 -13.87
N ALA A 384 9.10 4.96 -13.25
CA ALA A 384 7.77 5.26 -13.76
C ALA A 384 7.49 6.77 -13.80
N MET A 385 7.84 7.48 -12.73
CA MET A 385 7.65 8.92 -12.64
C MET A 385 8.50 9.69 -13.67
N ALA A 386 9.65 9.16 -14.07
CA ALA A 386 10.48 9.74 -15.12
C ALA A 386 9.86 9.66 -16.53
N THR A 387 8.90 8.75 -16.75
CA THR A 387 8.22 8.59 -18.04
C THR A 387 7.02 9.51 -18.23
N VAL A 388 6.62 10.25 -17.20
CA VAL A 388 5.39 11.06 -17.18
C VAL A 388 5.73 12.55 -17.07
N GLU A 389 4.95 13.37 -17.74
CA GLU A 389 5.06 14.83 -17.64
C GLU A 389 4.86 15.31 -16.20
N LYS A 390 5.61 16.33 -15.78
CA LYS A 390 5.55 16.89 -14.42
C LYS A 390 4.14 17.34 -14.02
N SER A 391 3.34 17.83 -14.98
CA SER A 391 1.94 18.24 -14.83
C SER A 391 1.01 17.06 -14.40
N ARG A 392 1.35 15.82 -14.78
CA ARG A 392 0.58 14.61 -14.54
C ARG A 392 1.20 13.69 -13.47
N ALA A 393 2.29 14.11 -12.85
CA ALA A 393 3.04 13.32 -11.88
C ALA A 393 2.15 12.86 -10.69
N GLY A 394 1.25 13.70 -10.22
CA GLY A 394 0.32 13.34 -9.13
C GLY A 394 -0.62 12.19 -9.49
N ILE A 395 -1.16 12.18 -10.73
CA ILE A 395 -2.01 11.09 -11.22
C ILE A 395 -1.19 9.80 -11.34
N ALA A 396 0.00 9.88 -11.92
CA ALA A 396 0.88 8.73 -12.10
C ALA A 396 1.24 8.07 -10.76
N ALA A 397 1.57 8.88 -9.74
CA ALA A 397 1.84 8.39 -8.38
C ALA A 397 0.60 7.72 -7.75
N ALA A 398 -0.59 8.30 -7.96
CA ALA A 398 -1.84 7.72 -7.48
C ALA A 398 -2.16 6.38 -8.19
N VAL A 399 -1.93 6.28 -9.51
CA VAL A 399 -2.10 5.03 -10.28
C VAL A 399 -1.17 3.92 -9.75
N LEU A 400 0.12 4.22 -9.53
CA LEU A 400 1.07 3.25 -8.98
C LEU A 400 0.68 2.81 -7.56
N ASN A 401 0.17 3.74 -6.75
CA ASN A 401 -0.27 3.43 -5.41
C ASN A 401 -1.57 2.61 -5.40
N SER A 402 -2.53 2.92 -6.31
CA SER A 402 -3.73 2.12 -6.52
C SER A 402 -3.38 0.69 -6.98
N ALA A 403 -2.42 0.54 -7.90
CA ALA A 403 -1.93 -0.78 -8.31
C ALA A 403 -1.36 -1.57 -7.12
N ARG A 404 -0.59 -0.93 -6.23
CA ARG A 404 -0.09 -1.58 -5.01
C ARG A 404 -1.22 -2.02 -4.08
N GLN A 405 -2.21 -1.18 -3.84
CA GLN A 405 -3.34 -1.52 -2.97
C GLN A 405 -4.20 -2.63 -3.57
N THR A 406 -4.41 -2.60 -4.90
CA THR A 406 -5.06 -3.70 -5.61
C THR A 406 -4.29 -5.01 -5.43
N GLY A 407 -2.95 -4.96 -5.58
CA GLY A 407 -2.09 -6.10 -5.31
C GLY A 407 -2.23 -6.62 -3.87
N ALA A 408 -2.24 -5.73 -2.89
CA ALA A 408 -2.42 -6.11 -1.48
C ALA A 408 -3.76 -6.82 -1.24
N ALA A 409 -4.85 -6.28 -1.78
CA ALA A 409 -6.18 -6.89 -1.66
C ALA A 409 -6.24 -8.27 -2.35
N LEU A 410 -5.69 -8.40 -3.56
CA LEU A 410 -5.59 -9.67 -4.28
C LEU A 410 -4.74 -10.69 -3.52
N GLY A 411 -3.63 -10.26 -2.94
CA GLY A 411 -2.74 -11.14 -2.17
C GLY A 411 -3.43 -11.77 -0.97
N VAL A 412 -4.12 -10.96 -0.18
CA VAL A 412 -4.90 -11.44 0.98
C VAL A 412 -6.04 -12.35 0.53
N ALA A 413 -6.77 -11.99 -0.55
CA ALA A 413 -7.87 -12.81 -1.06
C ALA A 413 -7.39 -14.16 -1.61
N ILE A 414 -6.37 -14.16 -2.48
CA ILE A 414 -5.87 -15.38 -3.12
C ILE A 414 -5.19 -16.30 -2.10
N PHE A 415 -4.29 -15.76 -1.27
CA PHE A 415 -3.54 -16.60 -0.31
C PHE A 415 -4.43 -17.11 0.81
N GLY A 416 -5.37 -16.29 1.30
CA GLY A 416 -6.36 -16.75 2.26
C GLY A 416 -7.30 -17.82 1.69
N ALA A 417 -7.70 -17.71 0.42
CA ALA A 417 -8.48 -18.75 -0.27
C ALA A 417 -7.72 -20.08 -0.33
N MET A 418 -6.40 -20.07 -0.59
CA MET A 418 -5.56 -21.27 -0.61
C MET A 418 -5.45 -21.91 0.77
N LEU A 419 -5.31 -21.10 1.83
CA LEU A 419 -5.28 -21.59 3.21
C LEU A 419 -6.60 -22.21 3.65
N THR A 420 -7.73 -21.79 3.07
CA THR A 420 -9.06 -22.32 3.38
C THR A 420 -9.36 -23.61 2.64
N THR A 421 -8.95 -23.68 1.36
CA THR A 421 -9.29 -24.80 0.47
C THR A 421 -8.47 -26.04 0.75
N LEU A 422 -7.20 -25.90 1.10
CA LEU A 422 -6.26 -26.99 1.27
C LEU A 422 -6.04 -27.32 2.74
N GLN A 423 -6.40 -28.56 3.09
CA GLN A 423 -6.16 -29.11 4.42
C GLN A 423 -5.14 -30.27 4.34
N PRO A 424 -4.21 -30.41 5.30
CA PRO A 424 -3.98 -29.55 6.46
C PRO A 424 -3.42 -28.18 6.06
N PHE A 425 -3.54 -27.17 6.93
CA PHE A 425 -3.11 -25.78 6.73
C PHE A 425 -1.73 -25.63 6.07
N GLN A 426 -0.80 -26.50 6.42
CA GLN A 426 0.55 -26.49 5.85
C GLN A 426 0.60 -26.69 4.34
N HIS A 427 -0.28 -27.52 3.77
CA HIS A 427 -0.34 -27.70 2.33
C HIS A 427 -0.76 -26.39 1.64
N GLY A 428 -1.74 -25.68 2.22
CA GLY A 428 -2.13 -24.35 1.77
C GLY A 428 -0.97 -23.36 1.87
N LEU A 429 -0.24 -23.34 2.98
CA LEU A 429 0.92 -22.47 3.18
C LEU A 429 2.04 -22.77 2.18
N HIS A 430 2.36 -24.03 1.94
CA HIS A 430 3.37 -24.43 0.94
C HIS A 430 2.99 -23.97 -0.47
N LEU A 431 1.70 -24.09 -0.82
CA LEU A 431 1.21 -23.58 -2.12
C LEU A 431 1.34 -22.05 -2.19
N VAL A 432 0.97 -21.33 -1.14
CA VAL A 432 1.16 -19.87 -1.02
C VAL A 432 2.61 -19.48 -1.26
N LEU A 433 3.55 -20.14 -0.60
CA LEU A 433 4.99 -19.86 -0.73
C LEU A 433 5.52 -20.19 -2.13
N GLY A 434 5.05 -21.29 -2.73
CA GLY A 434 5.38 -21.66 -4.10
C GLY A 434 4.89 -20.64 -5.11
N ILE A 435 3.62 -20.22 -5.01
CA ILE A 435 3.04 -19.19 -5.91
C ILE A 435 3.71 -17.84 -5.69
N ALA A 436 3.98 -17.44 -4.44
CA ALA A 436 4.73 -16.22 -4.16
C ALA A 436 6.10 -16.22 -4.85
N SER A 437 6.82 -17.36 -4.81
CA SER A 437 8.11 -17.53 -5.49
C SER A 437 7.96 -17.41 -7.02
N ILE A 438 6.96 -18.05 -7.60
CA ILE A 438 6.70 -18.00 -9.05
C ILE A 438 6.34 -16.57 -9.48
N VAL A 439 5.44 -15.90 -8.76
CA VAL A 439 5.04 -14.51 -9.05
C VAL A 439 6.24 -13.57 -8.93
N ALA A 440 7.12 -13.77 -7.95
CA ALA A 440 8.34 -12.97 -7.81
C ALA A 440 9.28 -13.18 -9.01
N LEU A 441 9.53 -14.42 -9.43
CA LEU A 441 10.37 -14.70 -10.59
C LEU A 441 9.76 -14.17 -11.89
N ALA A 442 8.44 -14.31 -12.08
CA ALA A 442 7.73 -13.73 -13.22
C ALA A 442 7.87 -12.19 -13.25
N ALA A 443 7.74 -11.53 -12.09
CA ALA A 443 7.95 -10.09 -11.98
C ALA A 443 9.39 -9.67 -12.29
N ALA A 444 10.39 -10.46 -11.87
CA ALA A 444 11.78 -10.26 -12.25
C ALA A 444 11.99 -10.32 -13.77
N LEU A 445 11.39 -11.32 -14.44
CA LEU A 445 11.45 -11.47 -15.89
C LEU A 445 10.77 -10.29 -16.61
N VAL A 446 9.56 -9.91 -16.19
CA VAL A 446 8.86 -8.73 -16.74
C VAL A 446 9.73 -7.49 -16.65
N TRP A 447 10.32 -7.25 -15.48
CA TRP A 447 11.21 -6.10 -15.30
C TRP A 447 12.46 -6.20 -16.16
N TRP A 448 13.07 -7.37 -16.25
CA TRP A 448 14.26 -7.61 -17.08
C TRP A 448 14.04 -7.24 -18.55
N PHE A 449 12.90 -7.57 -19.12
CA PHE A 449 12.59 -7.29 -20.52
C PHE A 449 12.09 -5.86 -20.77
N CYS A 450 11.45 -5.23 -19.78
CA CYS A 450 10.85 -3.90 -19.92
C CYS A 450 11.80 -2.76 -19.51
N ALA A 451 12.65 -2.97 -18.50
CA ALA A 451 13.71 -2.04 -18.15
C ALA A 451 14.87 -2.23 -19.13
N GLY A 452 15.02 -1.32 -20.10
CA GLY A 452 16.11 -1.35 -21.05
C GLY A 452 17.49 -1.47 -20.40
N PRO A 453 18.56 -1.79 -21.16
CA PRO A 453 19.92 -1.79 -20.64
C PRO A 453 20.21 -0.44 -19.96
N PRO A 454 21.06 -0.41 -18.91
CA PRO A 454 21.40 0.83 -18.26
C PRO A 454 21.87 1.81 -19.34
N VAL A 455 21.14 2.91 -19.50
CA VAL A 455 21.68 4.05 -20.22
C VAL A 455 22.91 4.41 -19.40
N ARG A 456 24.11 4.00 -19.87
CA ARG A 456 25.34 4.60 -19.41
C ARG A 456 25.08 6.09 -19.54
N MET A 457 25.17 6.84 -18.47
CA MET A 457 25.27 8.28 -18.53
C MET A 457 26.60 8.58 -19.24
N ALA A 458 26.58 8.30 -20.54
CA ALA A 458 27.59 8.80 -21.44
C ALA A 458 27.39 10.30 -21.44
N GLU A 459 28.30 10.96 -20.74
CA GLU A 459 28.69 12.34 -21.01
C GLU A 459 27.50 13.22 -21.43
N VAL A 460 26.82 13.84 -20.47
CA VAL A 460 26.32 15.18 -20.69
C VAL A 460 27.58 16.01 -21.00
N GLN A 461 28.01 15.92 -22.25
CA GLN A 461 28.97 16.83 -22.85
C GLN A 461 28.43 18.20 -22.57
N THR A 462 29.13 18.90 -21.71
CA THR A 462 29.04 20.35 -21.53
C THR A 462 29.20 21.01 -22.93
N PRO A 463 28.10 21.43 -23.58
CA PRO A 463 28.27 22.24 -24.77
C PRO A 463 28.63 23.65 -24.29
N ALA A 464 29.69 24.21 -24.82
CA ALA A 464 30.09 25.62 -24.73
C ALA A 464 31.07 26.02 -23.63
N LYS A 465 32.29 25.41 -23.65
CA LYS A 465 33.49 26.14 -23.16
C LYS A 465 34.66 26.06 -24.13
N LYS A 466 34.40 25.83 -25.43
CA LYS A 466 35.43 25.85 -26.49
C LYS A 466 35.17 26.87 -27.61
N ARG A 467 34.50 27.98 -27.35
CA ARG A 467 34.33 29.08 -28.32
C ARG A 467 34.67 30.47 -27.75
N ALA A 468 35.58 30.54 -26.79
CA ALA A 468 36.05 31.83 -26.29
C ALA A 468 37.60 31.91 -26.21
N LEU A 469 38.30 31.18 -27.09
CA LEU A 469 39.75 31.33 -27.28
C LEU A 469 40.09 30.96 -28.74
N ARG A 470 39.58 31.76 -29.67
CA ARG A 470 40.19 32.08 -31.00
C ARG A 470 39.69 33.43 -31.45
#